data_083623b115a8c534aba507ab6bceb336
#
_entry.id   083623b115a8c534aba507ab6bceb336
#
_cell.length_a   1.000
_cell.length_b   1.000
_cell.length_c   1.000
_cell.angle_alpha   90.00
_cell.angle_beta   90.00
_cell.angle_gamma   90.00
#
_symmetry.space_group_name_H-M   'P 1'
#
loop_
_entity.id
_entity.type
_entity.pdbx_description
1 polymer ?
#
loop_
_entity_poly.entity_id
_entity_poly.type
_entity_poly.pdbx_seq_one_letter_code
_entity_poly.pdbx_strand_id
1 'polypeptide(L)'
;FLLVFVVLAIKRKWNTPNRTLYYLGFTISALMGVCAELWGITNNLWEYHGLPNGREFPLWLPCAWGLAFSFLHSFESFYVKHLKLDTFKKRLILAIIVSIIIPTYGEIVTVNLGVWTYHSNYMLFGIPYYAMFLLCLFHTSIFTFLHYFEKSNTYKSLTKNNTIIT
;
A
#
# COMPACT_ATOMS: atom_id res chain seq x y z
N PHE A 1 -17.50 7.51 -2.08
CA PHE A 1 -16.65 8.20 -1.08
C PHE A 1 -15.17 7.95 -1.34
N LEU A 2 -14.70 6.69 -1.41
CA LEU A 2 -13.28 6.33 -1.67
C LEU A 2 -12.71 6.92 -2.97
N LEU A 3 -13.49 6.97 -4.05
CA LEU A 3 -13.07 7.56 -5.32
C LEU A 3 -12.65 9.03 -5.20
N VAL A 4 -13.28 9.79 -4.32
CA VAL A 4 -12.89 11.19 -4.06
C VAL A 4 -11.48 11.23 -3.47
N PHE A 5 -11.15 10.37 -2.51
CA PHE A 5 -9.81 10.29 -1.94
C PHE A 5 -8.77 9.84 -2.96
N VAL A 6 -9.12 8.90 -3.86
CA VAL A 6 -8.23 8.49 -4.97
C VAL A 6 -7.93 9.70 -5.87
N VAL A 7 -8.96 10.46 -6.28
CA VAL A 7 -8.78 11.66 -7.12
C VAL A 7 -7.91 12.70 -6.41
N LEU A 8 -8.14 12.93 -5.11
CA LEU A 8 -7.34 13.88 -4.33
C LEU A 8 -5.87 13.41 -4.19
N ALA A 9 -5.64 12.13 -3.95
CA ALA A 9 -4.30 11.54 -3.87
C ALA A 9 -3.53 11.70 -5.20
N ILE A 10 -4.20 11.44 -6.33
CA ILE A 10 -3.65 11.61 -7.66
C ILE A 10 -3.35 13.09 -7.93
N LYS A 11 -4.32 14.00 -7.71
CA LYS A 11 -4.14 15.44 -7.92
C LYS A 11 -3.00 16.03 -7.09
N ARG A 12 -2.88 15.62 -5.81
CA ARG A 12 -1.80 16.09 -4.92
C ARG A 12 -0.41 15.79 -5.47
N LYS A 13 -0.25 14.72 -6.24
CA LYS A 13 1.05 14.29 -6.80
C LYS A 13 1.25 14.70 -8.26
N TRP A 14 0.24 15.31 -8.90
CA TRP A 14 0.27 15.63 -10.34
C TRP A 14 1.48 16.46 -10.77
N ASN A 15 1.85 17.45 -9.97
CA ASN A 15 2.95 18.38 -10.27
C ASN A 15 4.26 18.05 -9.53
N THR A 16 4.39 16.84 -8.98
CA THR A 16 5.64 16.46 -8.29
C THR A 16 6.62 15.76 -9.25
N PRO A 17 7.94 15.98 -9.11
CA PRO A 17 8.94 15.39 -10.01
C PRO A 17 8.90 13.85 -10.04
N ASN A 18 8.51 13.21 -8.94
CA ASN A 18 8.46 11.76 -8.80
C ASN A 18 7.05 11.16 -9.02
N ARG A 19 6.18 11.89 -9.74
CA ARG A 19 4.80 11.44 -9.99
C ARG A 19 4.71 10.05 -10.62
N THR A 20 5.61 9.73 -11.56
CA THR A 20 5.63 8.42 -12.24
C THR A 20 5.87 7.27 -11.27
N LEU A 21 6.83 7.40 -10.35
CA LEU A 21 7.08 6.39 -9.30
C LEU A 21 5.89 6.25 -8.36
N TYR A 22 5.30 7.37 -7.99
CA TYR A 22 4.12 7.37 -7.13
C TYR A 22 2.93 6.63 -7.78
N TYR A 23 2.62 6.95 -9.06
CA TYR A 23 1.52 6.28 -9.77
C TYR A 23 1.81 4.81 -10.03
N LEU A 24 3.07 4.47 -10.33
CA LEU A 24 3.49 3.08 -10.46
C LEU A 24 3.26 2.31 -9.15
N GLY A 25 3.73 2.85 -8.02
CA GLY A 25 3.54 2.23 -6.70
C GLY A 25 2.07 2.11 -6.31
N PHE A 26 1.25 3.15 -6.58
CA PHE A 26 -0.20 3.13 -6.37
C PHE A 26 -0.86 2.00 -7.17
N THR A 27 -0.54 1.89 -8.46
CA THR A 27 -1.13 0.87 -9.35
C THR A 27 -0.68 -0.54 -8.97
N ILE A 28 0.61 -0.73 -8.71
CA ILE A 28 1.14 -2.03 -8.26
C ILE A 28 0.47 -2.45 -6.95
N SER A 29 0.37 -1.52 -5.98
CA SER A 29 -0.29 -1.82 -4.70
C SER A 29 -1.75 -2.20 -4.89
N ALA A 30 -2.50 -1.48 -5.73
CA ALA A 30 -3.88 -1.79 -6.02
C ALA A 30 -4.05 -3.19 -6.65
N LEU A 31 -3.22 -3.53 -7.65
CA LEU A 31 -3.30 -4.81 -8.35
C LEU A 31 -2.85 -5.99 -7.48
N MET A 32 -1.68 -5.86 -6.85
CA MET A 32 -1.18 -6.92 -5.96
C MET A 32 -2.06 -7.10 -4.73
N GLY A 33 -2.64 -6.02 -4.21
CA GLY A 33 -3.60 -6.08 -3.12
C GLY A 33 -4.83 -6.89 -3.50
N VAL A 34 -5.41 -6.68 -4.69
CA VAL A 34 -6.51 -7.51 -5.20
C VAL A 34 -6.11 -8.98 -5.29
N CYS A 35 -4.92 -9.29 -5.80
CA CYS A 35 -4.44 -10.67 -5.87
C CYS A 35 -4.31 -11.30 -4.48
N ALA A 36 -3.77 -10.57 -3.50
CA ALA A 36 -3.64 -11.04 -2.12
C ALA A 36 -4.99 -11.29 -1.47
N GLU A 37 -5.96 -10.40 -1.70
CA GLU A 37 -7.33 -10.53 -1.16
C GLU A 37 -8.06 -11.73 -1.76
N LEU A 38 -8.02 -11.88 -3.08
CA LEU A 38 -8.63 -13.04 -3.75
C LEU A 38 -8.00 -14.34 -3.25
N TRP A 39 -6.68 -14.37 -3.10
CA TRP A 39 -6.00 -15.53 -2.54
C TRP A 39 -6.44 -15.85 -1.11
N GLY A 40 -6.55 -14.84 -0.25
CA GLY A 40 -6.96 -15.03 1.14
C GLY A 40 -8.41 -15.52 1.27
N ILE A 41 -9.33 -14.93 0.52
CA ILE A 41 -10.75 -15.35 0.49
C ILE A 41 -10.88 -16.78 -0.04
N THR A 42 -10.25 -17.09 -1.17
CA THR A 42 -10.32 -18.45 -1.76
C THR A 42 -9.70 -19.54 -0.90
N ASN A 43 -8.75 -19.18 -0.03
CA ASN A 43 -8.15 -20.09 0.95
C ASN A 43 -8.85 -20.04 2.32
N ASN A 44 -9.98 -19.33 2.43
CA ASN A 44 -10.75 -19.21 3.66
C ASN A 44 -9.93 -18.70 4.86
N LEU A 45 -9.01 -17.74 4.59
CA LEU A 45 -8.18 -17.12 5.63
C LEU A 45 -8.89 -15.96 6.32
N TRP A 46 -9.80 -15.29 5.61
CA TRP A 46 -10.70 -14.26 6.13
C TRP A 46 -11.95 -14.15 5.27
N GLU A 47 -12.98 -13.58 5.84
CA GLU A 47 -14.24 -13.27 5.18
C GLU A 47 -14.68 -11.83 5.41
N TYR A 48 -15.33 -11.22 4.42
CA TYR A 48 -15.90 -9.88 4.49
C TYR A 48 -17.36 -9.92 4.87
N HIS A 49 -17.80 -8.93 5.67
CA HIS A 49 -19.17 -8.83 6.13
C HIS A 49 -19.94 -7.69 5.45
N GLY A 50 -21.26 -7.79 5.44
CA GLY A 50 -22.15 -6.72 4.96
C GLY A 50 -22.04 -6.39 3.48
N LEU A 51 -21.49 -7.30 2.66
CA LEU A 51 -21.41 -7.10 1.22
C LEU A 51 -22.75 -7.32 0.54
N PRO A 52 -23.18 -6.44 -0.40
CA PRO A 52 -24.45 -6.58 -1.09
C PRO A 52 -24.46 -7.77 -2.06
N ASN A 53 -25.63 -8.38 -2.27
CA ASN A 53 -25.88 -9.40 -3.28
C ASN A 53 -25.04 -10.68 -3.14
N GLY A 54 -24.70 -11.09 -1.90
CA GLY A 54 -23.92 -12.31 -1.65
C GLY A 54 -22.50 -12.29 -2.21
N ARG A 55 -21.94 -11.11 -2.44
CA ARG A 55 -20.55 -10.99 -2.87
C ARG A 55 -19.60 -11.38 -1.75
N GLU A 56 -18.52 -12.05 -2.11
CA GLU A 56 -17.43 -12.37 -1.19
C GLU A 56 -16.30 -11.34 -1.28
N PHE A 57 -16.20 -10.63 -2.41
CA PHE A 57 -15.14 -9.68 -2.69
C PHE A 57 -15.65 -8.23 -2.75
N PRO A 58 -15.11 -7.30 -1.94
CA PRO A 58 -15.50 -5.90 -1.95
C PRO A 58 -14.89 -5.14 -3.13
N LEU A 59 -15.71 -4.53 -3.99
CA LEU A 59 -15.24 -3.80 -5.17
C LEU A 59 -14.42 -2.53 -4.87
N TRP A 60 -14.43 -2.07 -3.63
CA TRP A 60 -13.65 -0.91 -3.20
C TRP A 60 -12.17 -1.22 -2.86
N LEU A 61 -11.81 -2.49 -2.74
CA LEU A 61 -10.46 -2.94 -2.32
C LEU A 61 -9.32 -2.38 -3.19
N PRO A 62 -9.39 -2.34 -4.53
CA PRO A 62 -8.33 -1.76 -5.34
C PRO A 62 -8.03 -0.31 -4.95
N CYS A 63 -9.09 0.47 -4.67
CA CYS A 63 -8.96 1.84 -4.21
C CYS A 63 -8.34 1.92 -2.82
N ALA A 64 -8.73 1.02 -1.90
CA ALA A 64 -8.20 0.98 -0.55
C ALA A 64 -6.71 0.66 -0.53
N TRP A 65 -6.26 -0.35 -1.29
CA TRP A 65 -4.85 -0.72 -1.40
C TRP A 65 -3.99 0.40 -2.01
N GLY A 66 -4.49 1.06 -3.07
CA GLY A 66 -3.82 2.22 -3.65
C GLY A 66 -3.71 3.40 -2.66
N LEU A 67 -4.78 3.68 -1.90
CA LEU A 67 -4.78 4.72 -0.88
C LEU A 67 -3.89 4.39 0.32
N ALA A 68 -3.83 3.12 0.74
CA ALA A 68 -2.92 2.66 1.77
C ALA A 68 -1.45 2.92 1.35
N PHE A 69 -1.08 2.55 0.13
CA PHE A 69 0.23 2.91 -0.43
C PHE A 69 0.46 4.42 -0.42
N SER A 70 -0.52 5.21 -0.89
CA SER A 70 -0.41 6.67 -0.93
C SER A 70 -0.13 7.28 0.44
N PHE A 71 -0.81 6.77 1.46
CA PHE A 71 -0.65 7.20 2.84
C PHE A 71 0.75 6.85 3.36
N LEU A 72 1.16 5.58 3.27
CA LEU A 72 2.47 5.10 3.74
C LEU A 72 3.61 5.83 3.02
N HIS A 73 3.54 5.94 1.69
CA HIS A 73 4.54 6.66 0.90
C HIS A 73 4.66 8.15 1.30
N SER A 74 3.54 8.81 1.60
CA SER A 74 3.55 10.21 2.03
C SER A 74 4.13 10.35 3.43
N PHE A 75 3.78 9.45 4.34
CA PHE A 75 4.30 9.37 5.70
C PHE A 75 5.82 9.13 5.71
N GLU A 76 6.28 8.13 4.98
CA GLU A 76 7.71 7.82 4.83
C GLU A 76 8.48 8.99 4.24
N SER A 77 7.97 9.60 3.16
CA SER A 77 8.60 10.76 2.52
C SER A 77 8.78 11.92 3.49
N PHE A 78 7.79 12.15 4.36
CA PHE A 78 7.87 13.16 5.41
C PHE A 78 9.00 12.85 6.39
N TYR A 79 9.04 11.63 6.95
CA TYR A 79 10.06 11.25 7.94
C TYR A 79 11.47 11.12 7.33
N VAL A 80 11.60 10.61 6.11
CA VAL A 80 12.87 10.56 5.39
C VAL A 80 13.50 11.95 5.31
N LYS A 81 12.68 12.98 4.99
CA LYS A 81 13.13 14.37 4.91
C LYS A 81 13.49 14.94 6.29
N HIS A 82 12.63 14.76 7.30
CA HIS A 82 12.82 15.35 8.63
C HIS A 82 13.96 14.71 9.41
N LEU A 83 14.11 13.38 9.31
CA LEU A 83 15.18 12.62 9.97
C LEU A 83 16.48 12.56 9.14
N LYS A 84 16.50 13.20 7.95
CA LYS A 84 17.65 13.21 7.03
C LYS A 84 18.19 11.81 6.74
N LEU A 85 17.26 10.87 6.41
CA LEU A 85 17.63 9.49 6.11
C LEU A 85 18.23 9.41 4.69
N ASP A 86 19.54 9.44 4.60
CA ASP A 86 20.34 9.56 3.37
C ASP A 86 20.62 8.22 2.69
N THR A 87 20.66 7.11 3.44
CA THR A 87 20.97 5.78 2.91
C THR A 87 19.73 4.92 2.69
N PHE A 88 19.79 4.01 1.71
CA PHE A 88 18.73 3.02 1.46
C PHE A 88 18.41 2.20 2.72
N LYS A 89 19.45 1.75 3.45
CA LYS A 89 19.28 0.95 4.66
C LYS A 89 18.43 1.67 5.73
N LYS A 90 18.73 2.96 5.99
CA LYS A 90 17.95 3.76 6.96
C LYS A 90 16.50 3.93 6.51
N ARG A 91 16.25 4.18 5.22
CA ARG A 91 14.90 4.31 4.64
C ARG A 91 14.14 2.98 4.69
N LEU A 92 14.81 1.87 4.41
CA LEU A 92 14.22 0.53 4.49
C LEU A 92 13.82 0.17 5.93
N ILE A 93 14.66 0.50 6.91
CA ILE A 93 14.31 0.32 8.33
C ILE A 93 13.07 1.12 8.69
N LEU A 94 12.98 2.38 8.26
CA LEU A 94 11.77 3.20 8.46
C LEU A 94 10.56 2.53 7.79
N ALA A 95 10.68 2.08 6.53
CA ALA A 95 9.59 1.41 5.81
C ALA A 95 9.12 0.14 6.54
N ILE A 96 10.02 -0.67 7.08
CA ILE A 96 9.69 -1.86 7.90
C ILE A 96 8.90 -1.45 9.15
N ILE A 97 9.39 -0.49 9.91
CA ILE A 97 8.71 -0.03 11.14
C ILE A 97 7.32 0.50 10.82
N VAL A 98 7.21 1.36 9.82
CA VAL A 98 5.95 1.99 9.39
C VAL A 98 4.96 0.95 8.88
N SER A 99 5.42 -0.03 8.11
CA SER A 99 4.58 -1.09 7.53
C SER A 99 4.12 -2.14 8.56
N ILE A 100 4.82 -2.27 9.67
CA ILE A 100 4.32 -3.11 10.79
C ILE A 100 3.27 -2.35 11.59
N ILE A 101 3.52 -1.10 11.95
CA ILE A 101 2.68 -0.36 12.91
C ILE A 101 1.39 0.11 12.25
N ILE A 102 1.47 0.83 11.13
CA ILE A 102 0.33 1.55 10.57
C ILE A 102 -0.71 0.61 9.95
N PRO A 103 -0.36 -0.33 9.05
CA PRO A 103 -1.34 -1.27 8.51
C PRO A 103 -1.95 -2.15 9.60
N THR A 104 -1.14 -2.67 10.54
CA THR A 104 -1.67 -3.46 11.66
C THR A 104 -2.69 -2.69 12.49
N TYR A 105 -2.44 -1.40 12.76
CA TYR A 105 -3.43 -0.56 13.44
C TYR A 105 -4.71 -0.41 12.60
N GLY A 106 -4.58 -0.21 11.28
CA GLY A 106 -5.71 -0.19 10.36
C GLY A 106 -6.53 -1.47 10.40
N GLU A 107 -5.87 -2.63 10.39
CA GLU A 107 -6.48 -3.96 10.53
C GLU A 107 -7.26 -4.08 11.85
N ILE A 108 -6.64 -3.70 12.98
CA ILE A 108 -7.31 -3.73 14.30
C ILE A 108 -8.61 -2.93 14.24
N VAL A 109 -8.58 -1.73 13.68
CA VAL A 109 -9.78 -0.88 13.58
C VAL A 109 -10.85 -1.54 12.72
N THR A 110 -10.50 -2.05 11.54
CA THR A 110 -11.47 -2.61 10.59
C THR A 110 -12.07 -3.93 11.07
N VAL A 111 -11.29 -4.80 11.72
CA VAL A 111 -11.81 -6.02 12.37
C VAL A 111 -12.76 -5.67 13.51
N ASN A 112 -12.42 -4.69 14.36
CA ASN A 112 -13.29 -4.26 15.45
C ASN A 112 -14.58 -3.55 14.96
N LEU A 113 -14.55 -2.97 13.75
CA LEU A 113 -15.74 -2.44 13.08
C LEU A 113 -16.58 -3.53 12.38
N GLY A 114 -16.15 -4.79 12.41
CA GLY A 114 -16.87 -5.91 11.79
C GLY A 114 -16.85 -5.85 10.27
N VAL A 115 -15.83 -5.26 9.65
CA VAL A 115 -15.71 -5.20 8.19
C VAL A 115 -15.33 -6.57 7.62
N TRP A 116 -14.43 -7.27 8.31
CA TRP A 116 -14.04 -8.66 8.03
C TRP A 116 -13.63 -9.38 9.30
N THR A 117 -13.56 -10.71 9.21
CA THR A 117 -13.06 -11.60 10.26
C THR A 117 -11.98 -12.51 9.71
N TYR A 118 -10.92 -12.70 10.48
CA TYR A 118 -9.84 -13.64 10.18
C TYR A 118 -10.13 -15.04 10.75
N HIS A 119 -9.78 -16.09 10.01
CA HIS A 119 -9.87 -17.48 10.44
C HIS A 119 -8.48 -17.99 10.82
N SER A 120 -8.08 -17.78 12.08
CA SER A 120 -6.78 -18.21 12.58
C SER A 120 -6.82 -18.43 14.09
N ASN A 121 -5.99 -19.35 14.58
CA ASN A 121 -5.84 -19.61 16.02
C ASN A 121 -4.76 -18.71 16.68
N TYR A 122 -3.87 -18.12 15.89
CA TYR A 122 -2.74 -17.32 16.37
C TYR A 122 -2.92 -15.86 16.00
N MET A 123 -3.53 -15.11 16.91
CA MET A 123 -3.90 -13.71 16.68
C MET A 123 -3.37 -12.79 17.78
N LEU A 124 -3.10 -11.54 17.41
CA LEU A 124 -2.87 -10.43 18.32
C LEU A 124 -3.93 -9.33 18.02
N PHE A 125 -4.77 -8.99 18.99
CA PHE A 125 -5.88 -8.05 18.84
C PHE A 125 -6.82 -8.36 17.65
N GLY A 126 -7.07 -9.65 17.39
CA GLY A 126 -7.92 -10.11 16.29
C GLY A 126 -7.22 -10.20 14.92
N ILE A 127 -5.93 -9.90 14.85
CA ILE A 127 -5.12 -9.96 13.63
C ILE A 127 -4.15 -11.15 13.71
N PRO A 128 -4.14 -12.05 12.70
CA PRO A 128 -3.16 -13.13 12.65
C PRO A 128 -1.73 -12.61 12.48
N TYR A 129 -0.76 -13.24 13.13
CA TYR A 129 0.66 -12.87 12.96
C TYR A 129 1.12 -12.94 11.51
N TYR A 130 0.62 -13.92 10.73
CA TYR A 130 0.96 -14.01 9.31
C TYR A 130 0.45 -12.81 8.50
N ALA A 131 -0.72 -12.25 8.84
CA ALA A 131 -1.25 -11.07 8.16
C ALA A 131 -0.37 -9.84 8.41
N MET A 132 0.07 -9.64 9.65
CA MET A 132 1.01 -8.56 10.01
C MET A 132 2.33 -8.70 9.23
N PHE A 133 2.87 -9.92 9.15
CA PHE A 133 4.08 -10.21 8.39
C PHE A 133 3.89 -9.96 6.89
N LEU A 134 2.78 -10.43 6.30
CA LEU A 134 2.48 -10.24 4.88
C LEU A 134 2.29 -8.78 4.52
N LEU A 135 1.61 -7.98 5.36
CA LEU A 135 1.47 -6.53 5.16
C LEU A 135 2.83 -5.83 5.15
N CYS A 136 3.72 -6.20 6.09
CA CYS A 136 5.08 -5.67 6.13
C CYS A 136 5.87 -6.07 4.88
N LEU A 137 5.85 -7.35 4.51
CA LEU A 137 6.54 -7.87 3.33
C LEU A 137 6.02 -7.22 2.04
N PHE A 138 4.70 -7.08 1.92
CA PHE A 138 4.05 -6.45 0.77
C PHE A 138 4.55 -5.02 0.55
N HIS A 139 4.44 -4.18 1.58
CA HIS A 139 4.84 -2.79 1.47
C HIS A 139 6.34 -2.62 1.24
N THR A 140 7.18 -3.34 1.99
CA THR A 140 8.65 -3.25 1.84
C THR A 140 9.14 -3.77 0.49
N SER A 141 8.44 -4.74 -0.12
CA SER A 141 8.73 -5.22 -1.47
C SER A 141 8.46 -4.14 -2.51
N ILE A 142 7.31 -3.46 -2.44
CA ILE A 142 6.97 -2.33 -3.32
C ILE A 142 7.97 -1.19 -3.12
N PHE A 143 8.28 -0.82 -1.87
CA PHE A 143 9.27 0.21 -1.54
C PHE A 143 10.64 -0.11 -2.18
N THR A 144 11.11 -1.34 -2.00
CA THR A 144 12.39 -1.81 -2.54
C THR A 144 12.39 -1.80 -4.07
N PHE A 145 11.32 -2.33 -4.68
CA PHE A 145 11.15 -2.30 -6.13
C PHE A 145 11.21 -0.88 -6.68
N LEU A 146 10.47 0.07 -6.11
CA LEU A 146 10.45 1.46 -6.57
C LEU A 146 11.81 2.13 -6.43
N HIS A 147 12.55 1.84 -5.35
CA HIS A 147 13.90 2.36 -5.15
C HIS A 147 14.88 1.91 -6.26
N TYR A 148 14.85 0.62 -6.63
CA TYR A 148 15.71 0.13 -7.71
C TYR A 148 15.22 0.55 -9.09
N PHE A 149 13.91 0.61 -9.28
CA PHE A 149 13.33 1.08 -10.53
C PHE A 149 13.68 2.55 -10.81
N GLU A 150 13.68 3.41 -9.81
CA GLU A 150 14.12 4.82 -9.92
C GLU A 150 15.55 4.95 -10.49
N LYS A 151 16.42 4.02 -10.14
CA LYS A 151 17.81 4.00 -10.59
C LYS A 151 18.01 3.39 -11.99
N SER A 152 16.99 2.73 -12.52
CA SER A 152 17.06 2.02 -13.80
C SER A 152 17.17 2.97 -14.99
N ASN A 153 17.77 2.48 -16.09
CA ASN A 153 17.81 3.21 -17.35
C ASN A 153 16.42 3.42 -17.95
N THR A 154 15.50 2.48 -17.73
CA THR A 154 14.11 2.56 -18.18
C THR A 154 13.40 3.77 -17.55
N TYR A 155 13.53 3.96 -16.24
CA TYR A 155 12.93 5.12 -15.56
C TYR A 155 13.51 6.45 -16.05
N LYS A 156 14.84 6.50 -16.20
CA LYS A 156 15.53 7.69 -16.71
C LYS A 156 15.10 8.07 -18.12
N SER A 157 14.88 7.10 -19.01
CA SER A 157 14.37 7.34 -20.36
C SER A 157 12.93 7.85 -20.37
N LEU A 158 12.06 7.28 -19.51
CA LEU A 158 10.66 7.72 -19.37
C LEU A 158 10.54 9.16 -18.85
N THR A 159 11.41 9.55 -17.92
CA THR A 159 11.36 10.91 -17.34
C THR A 159 11.99 11.97 -18.23
N LYS A 160 13.00 11.62 -19.03
CA LYS A 160 13.65 12.51 -19.98
C LYS A 160 12.69 12.98 -21.09
N ASN A 161 11.82 12.09 -21.58
CA ASN A 161 10.83 12.43 -22.61
C ASN A 161 9.72 13.34 -22.09
N ASN A 162 9.44 13.37 -20.80
CA ASN A 162 8.42 14.25 -20.21
C ASN A 162 8.91 15.70 -19.99
N THR A 163 10.22 15.96 -20.02
CA THR A 163 10.80 17.31 -19.91
C THR A 163 10.84 18.07 -21.23
N ILE A 164 10.54 17.42 -22.35
CA ILE A 164 10.58 18.04 -23.70
C ILE A 164 9.19 18.62 -24.09
N ILE A 165 8.14 18.34 -23.31
CA ILE A 165 6.75 18.72 -23.64
C ILE A 165 6.22 19.88 -22.76
N THR A 166 7.05 20.43 -21.88
CA THR A 166 6.73 21.63 -21.08
C THR A 166 7.53 22.82 -21.56
#